data_1866705c388eeaeee6bc4fd0f23ebf55
#
_entry.id   1866705c388eeaeee6bc4fd0f23ebf55
#
_cell.length_a   1.000
_cell.length_b   1.000
_cell.length_c   1.000
_cell.angle_alpha   90.00
_cell.angle_beta   90.00
_cell.angle_gamma   90.00
#
_symmetry.space_group_name_H-M   'P 1'
#
loop_
_entity.id
_entity.type
_entity.pdbx_description
1 polymer ?
#
loop_
_entity_poly.entity_id
_entity_poly.type
_entity_poly.pdbx_seq_one_letter_code
_entity_poly.pdbx_strand_id
1 'polypeptide(L)'
;LRKSVLVGRYKVKKGIKGLTHFLSGQSNLEEVIYSTNVENLDVILAGPVPPNPAELLDSPLYKETVREMREKYDYVIIDTPPLGSVIDAAIVATVSDGAVLVIAANQVSYKFAQNVMDQLRKTKVKIIGSVLNKVDLSENGYYGKYYGKYYGKYYGSYYGNYHSDESPD
;
A
#
# COMPACT_ATOMS: atom_id res chain seq x y z
N LEU A 1 4.03 9.57 -4.68
CA LEU A 1 4.08 10.98 -4.24
C LEU A 1 2.80 11.74 -4.61
N ARG A 2 1.62 11.16 -4.27
CA ARG A 2 0.32 11.79 -4.52
C ARG A 2 -0.43 11.95 -3.19
N LYS A 3 -1.60 12.60 -3.19
CA LYS A 3 -2.37 12.92 -1.98
C LYS A 3 -2.59 11.66 -1.12
N SER A 4 -1.93 11.62 0.04
CA SER A 4 -2.03 10.52 0.99
C SER A 4 -3.27 10.68 1.86
N VAL A 5 -4.06 9.62 1.98
CA VAL A 5 -5.22 9.56 2.90
C VAL A 5 -4.75 9.29 4.33
N LEU A 6 -3.57 8.67 4.51
CA LEU A 6 -3.02 8.30 5.82
C LEU A 6 -2.81 9.52 6.72
N VAL A 7 -2.29 10.63 6.16
CA VAL A 7 -2.05 11.88 6.92
C VAL A 7 -3.33 12.40 7.59
N GLY A 8 -4.47 12.36 6.89
CA GLY A 8 -5.76 12.77 7.46
C GLY A 8 -6.33 11.78 8.47
N ARG A 9 -6.17 10.47 8.21
CA ARG A 9 -6.73 9.41 9.05
C ARG A 9 -6.00 9.28 10.40
N TYR A 10 -4.69 9.46 10.43
CA TYR A 10 -3.86 9.34 11.64
C TYR A 10 -3.60 10.67 12.36
N LYS A 11 -4.33 11.75 12.02
CA LYS A 11 -4.18 13.09 12.65
C LYS A 11 -2.72 13.55 12.73
N VAL A 12 -1.95 13.28 11.69
CA VAL A 12 -0.53 13.61 11.62
C VAL A 12 -0.37 15.14 11.76
N LYS A 13 0.55 15.60 12.58
CA LYS A 13 0.80 17.04 12.83
C LYS A 13 1.07 17.77 11.53
N LYS A 14 0.57 19.01 11.41
CA LYS A 14 0.90 19.88 10.27
C LYS A 14 2.41 20.15 10.24
N GLY A 15 2.99 20.20 9.03
CA GLY A 15 4.43 20.49 8.85
C GLY A 15 5.34 19.27 8.88
N ILE A 16 4.79 18.04 8.94
CA ILE A 16 5.59 16.81 8.82
C ILE A 16 6.21 16.75 7.42
N LYS A 17 7.53 16.54 7.40
CA LYS A 17 8.29 16.29 6.19
C LYS A 17 7.95 14.90 5.63
N GLY A 18 8.17 14.66 4.36
CA GLY A 18 7.92 13.38 3.72
C GLY A 18 8.84 13.14 2.53
N LEU A 19 8.66 12.03 1.85
CA LEU A 19 9.51 11.60 0.74
C LEU A 19 9.70 12.68 -0.33
N THR A 20 8.67 13.48 -0.63
CA THR A 20 8.79 14.59 -1.57
C THR A 20 9.83 15.63 -1.13
N HIS A 21 9.86 15.98 0.17
CA HIS A 21 10.86 16.94 0.68
C HIS A 21 12.28 16.39 0.52
N PHE A 22 12.47 15.11 0.85
CA PHE A 22 13.76 14.47 0.70
C PHE A 22 14.20 14.39 -0.77
N LEU A 23 13.34 13.87 -1.66
CA LEU A 23 13.68 13.74 -3.08
C LEU A 23 13.86 15.08 -3.81
N SER A 24 13.33 16.18 -3.24
CA SER A 24 13.52 17.55 -3.73
C SER A 24 14.70 18.27 -3.06
N GLY A 25 15.52 17.59 -2.24
CA GLY A 25 16.69 18.17 -1.56
C GLY A 25 16.34 19.11 -0.40
N GLN A 26 15.12 19.09 0.10
CA GLN A 26 14.65 19.97 1.19
C GLN A 26 14.80 19.34 2.58
N SER A 27 15.22 18.07 2.65
CA SER A 27 15.38 17.31 3.89
C SER A 27 16.39 16.20 3.71
N ASN A 28 16.98 15.73 4.80
CA ASN A 28 17.73 14.50 4.84
C ASN A 28 16.79 13.30 4.99
N LEU A 29 17.29 12.08 4.70
CA LEU A 29 16.48 10.86 4.75
C LEU A 29 15.99 10.55 6.17
N GLU A 30 16.84 10.73 7.18
CA GLU A 30 16.51 10.50 8.59
C GLU A 30 15.38 11.42 9.09
N GLU A 31 15.25 12.62 8.53
CA GLU A 31 14.20 13.56 8.89
C GLU A 31 12.81 13.20 8.37
N VAL A 32 12.71 12.22 7.46
CA VAL A 32 11.45 11.78 6.86
C VAL A 32 11.06 10.36 7.25
N ILE A 33 11.91 9.66 8.02
CA ILE A 33 11.62 8.37 8.62
C ILE A 33 11.02 8.61 10.01
N TYR A 34 9.83 8.09 10.25
CA TYR A 34 9.12 8.24 11.52
C TYR A 34 8.86 6.89 12.15
N SER A 35 9.33 6.70 13.37
CA SER A 35 8.96 5.53 14.17
C SER A 35 7.50 5.60 14.57
N THR A 36 6.82 4.48 14.53
CA THR A 36 5.41 4.37 14.93
C THR A 36 5.28 3.84 16.35
N ASN A 37 4.04 3.75 16.86
CA ASN A 37 3.75 3.09 18.12
C ASN A 37 3.70 1.54 17.99
N VAL A 38 3.94 1.00 16.81
CA VAL A 38 4.10 -0.44 16.57
C VAL A 38 5.58 -0.75 16.55
N GLU A 39 5.98 -1.70 17.36
CA GLU A 39 7.38 -2.13 17.45
C GLU A 39 7.92 -2.57 16.09
N ASN A 40 9.14 -2.16 15.76
CA ASN A 40 9.83 -2.47 14.49
C ASN A 40 9.10 -1.98 13.21
N LEU A 41 8.23 -0.98 13.34
CA LEU A 41 7.55 -0.37 12.19
C LEU A 41 7.88 1.13 12.10
N ASP A 42 8.63 1.49 11.09
CA ASP A 42 8.87 2.87 10.69
C ASP A 42 8.04 3.22 9.44
N VAL A 43 7.78 4.51 9.23
CA VAL A 43 6.99 5.00 8.10
C VAL A 43 7.62 6.25 7.48
N ILE A 44 7.65 6.28 6.14
CA ILE A 44 7.93 7.48 5.36
C ILE A 44 6.62 7.92 4.70
N LEU A 45 6.16 9.13 5.03
CA LEU A 45 4.96 9.71 4.42
C LEU A 45 5.30 10.34 3.07
N ALA A 46 4.32 10.42 2.16
CA ALA A 46 4.54 10.97 0.82
C ALA A 46 5.02 12.44 0.83
N GLY A 47 4.53 13.24 1.78
CA GLY A 47 4.73 14.70 1.76
C GLY A 47 3.76 15.43 0.83
N PRO A 48 4.02 16.71 0.48
CA PRO A 48 3.21 17.47 -0.45
C PRO A 48 3.31 16.88 -1.87
N VAL A 49 2.27 17.11 -2.68
CA VAL A 49 2.25 16.63 -4.07
C VAL A 49 3.20 17.52 -4.91
N PRO A 50 4.27 16.96 -5.49
CA PRO A 50 5.17 17.72 -6.34
C PRO A 50 4.57 17.89 -7.74
N PRO A 51 5.09 18.85 -8.55
CA PRO A 51 4.64 19.02 -9.94
C PRO A 51 5.04 17.83 -10.85
N ASN A 52 6.11 17.13 -10.53
CA ASN A 52 6.72 16.05 -11.32
C ASN A 52 6.94 14.76 -10.53
N PRO A 53 5.89 14.11 -10.01
CA PRO A 53 6.03 12.95 -9.13
C PRO A 53 6.72 11.75 -9.80
N ALA A 54 6.47 11.51 -11.08
CA ALA A 54 7.07 10.40 -11.82
C ALA A 54 8.59 10.56 -12.00
N GLU A 55 9.06 11.78 -12.28
CA GLU A 55 10.49 12.08 -12.42
C GLU A 55 11.24 11.88 -11.09
N LEU A 56 10.64 12.31 -9.98
CA LEU A 56 11.23 12.10 -8.65
C LEU A 56 11.33 10.61 -8.30
N LEU A 57 10.33 9.81 -8.66
CA LEU A 57 10.34 8.36 -8.44
C LEU A 57 11.31 7.62 -9.38
N ASP A 58 11.59 8.15 -10.56
CA ASP A 58 12.58 7.56 -11.47
C ASP A 58 14.02 8.08 -11.22
N SER A 59 14.20 8.98 -10.29
CA SER A 59 15.50 9.57 -9.98
C SER A 59 16.50 8.55 -9.41
N PRO A 60 17.82 8.75 -9.64
CA PRO A 60 18.86 7.94 -8.99
C PRO A 60 18.76 7.96 -7.46
N LEU A 61 18.39 9.10 -6.88
CA LEU A 61 18.24 9.26 -5.44
C LEU A 61 17.14 8.34 -4.88
N TYR A 62 15.99 8.23 -5.54
CA TYR A 62 14.94 7.31 -5.11
C TYR A 62 15.40 5.84 -5.18
N LYS A 63 16.07 5.46 -6.28
CA LYS A 63 16.60 4.09 -6.47
C LYS A 63 17.61 3.73 -5.37
N GLU A 64 18.48 4.66 -5.04
CA GLU A 64 19.46 4.51 -3.96
C GLU A 64 18.77 4.39 -2.59
N THR A 65 17.76 5.21 -2.34
CA THR A 65 16.96 5.17 -1.10
C THR A 65 16.30 3.81 -0.91
N VAL A 66 15.69 3.25 -1.96
CA VAL A 66 15.07 1.92 -1.86
C VAL A 66 16.13 0.86 -1.57
N ARG A 67 17.32 0.96 -2.18
CA ARG A 67 18.43 0.05 -1.90
C ARG A 67 18.90 0.13 -0.45
N GLU A 68 19.07 1.35 0.09
CA GLU A 68 19.44 1.57 1.49
C GLU A 68 18.39 1.00 2.46
N MET A 69 17.10 1.22 2.16
CA MET A 69 16.03 0.67 2.99
C MET A 69 16.01 -0.87 2.98
N ARG A 70 16.34 -1.52 1.86
CA ARG A 70 16.44 -2.98 1.78
C ARG A 70 17.59 -3.56 2.63
N GLU A 71 18.65 -2.81 2.84
CA GLU A 71 19.75 -3.21 3.72
C GLU A 71 19.40 -3.02 5.20
N LYS A 72 18.51 -2.08 5.51
CA LYS A 72 18.17 -1.66 6.88
C LYS A 72 16.94 -2.40 7.45
N TYR A 73 16.01 -2.83 6.60
CA TYR A 73 14.73 -3.43 7.00
C TYR A 73 14.52 -4.80 6.36
N ASP A 74 13.92 -5.73 7.10
CA ASP A 74 13.53 -7.05 6.58
C ASP A 74 12.48 -6.96 5.48
N TYR A 75 11.57 -5.97 5.58
CA TYR A 75 10.52 -5.70 4.60
C TYR A 75 10.40 -4.20 4.33
N VAL A 76 10.34 -3.83 3.06
CA VAL A 76 10.03 -2.48 2.60
C VAL A 76 8.74 -2.53 1.79
N ILE A 77 7.66 -1.98 2.33
CA ILE A 77 6.35 -1.96 1.69
C ILE A 77 6.11 -0.58 1.09
N ILE A 78 5.92 -0.51 -0.22
CA ILE A 78 5.69 0.73 -0.94
C ILE A 78 4.24 0.76 -1.42
N ASP A 79 3.41 1.61 -0.77
CA ASP A 79 2.04 1.89 -1.19
C ASP A 79 2.04 2.83 -2.39
N THR A 80 1.32 2.47 -3.44
CA THR A 80 1.28 3.20 -4.70
C THR A 80 -0.15 3.58 -5.10
N PRO A 81 -0.34 4.67 -5.86
CA PRO A 81 -1.63 4.95 -6.47
C PRO A 81 -2.00 3.87 -7.50
N PRO A 82 -3.29 3.77 -7.89
CA PRO A 82 -3.73 2.77 -8.85
C PRO A 82 -2.96 2.85 -10.19
N LEU A 83 -2.37 1.75 -10.62
CA LEU A 83 -1.57 1.67 -11.87
C LEU A 83 -2.39 2.05 -13.11
N GLY A 84 -3.70 1.78 -13.09
CA GLY A 84 -4.59 2.17 -14.20
C GLY A 84 -4.82 3.68 -14.34
N SER A 85 -4.40 4.47 -13.36
CA SER A 85 -4.58 5.93 -13.36
C SER A 85 -3.29 6.69 -13.61
N VAL A 86 -2.14 6.16 -13.16
CA VAL A 86 -0.84 6.85 -13.23
C VAL A 86 0.31 5.85 -13.33
N ILE A 87 1.42 6.30 -13.91
CA ILE A 87 2.61 5.46 -14.16
C ILE A 87 3.45 5.20 -12.89
N ASP A 88 3.21 5.91 -11.81
CA ASP A 88 4.01 5.85 -10.57
C ASP A 88 4.28 4.42 -10.10
N ALA A 89 3.24 3.59 -10.08
CA ALA A 89 3.36 2.19 -9.64
C ALA A 89 4.25 1.34 -10.58
N ALA A 90 4.25 1.63 -11.89
CA ALA A 90 5.13 0.96 -12.84
C ALA A 90 6.60 1.34 -12.61
N ILE A 91 6.87 2.62 -12.31
CA ILE A 91 8.23 3.10 -11.99
C ILE A 91 8.71 2.46 -10.70
N VAL A 92 7.91 2.48 -9.64
CA VAL A 92 8.23 1.85 -8.35
C VAL A 92 8.49 0.36 -8.50
N ALA A 93 7.72 -0.33 -9.34
CA ALA A 93 7.89 -1.75 -9.60
C ALA A 93 9.28 -2.10 -10.16
N THR A 94 9.93 -1.20 -10.91
CA THR A 94 11.26 -1.45 -11.49
C THR A 94 12.38 -1.58 -10.45
N VAL A 95 12.17 -1.08 -9.24
CA VAL A 95 13.13 -1.12 -8.13
C VAL A 95 12.68 -2.03 -6.98
N SER A 96 11.56 -2.75 -7.16
CA SER A 96 10.97 -3.64 -6.18
C SER A 96 11.28 -5.11 -6.50
N ASP A 97 11.41 -5.95 -5.48
CA ASP A 97 11.63 -7.39 -5.63
C ASP A 97 10.37 -8.13 -6.05
N GLY A 98 9.20 -7.55 -5.76
CA GLY A 98 7.91 -8.12 -6.12
C GLY A 98 6.78 -7.14 -6.00
N ALA A 99 5.65 -7.47 -6.62
CA ALA A 99 4.43 -6.68 -6.58
C ALA A 99 3.23 -7.54 -6.20
N VAL A 100 2.34 -6.97 -5.39
CA VAL A 100 1.03 -7.53 -5.05
C VAL A 100 -0.04 -6.62 -5.67
N LEU A 101 -0.92 -7.19 -6.47
CA LEU A 101 -2.03 -6.45 -7.06
C LEU A 101 -3.26 -6.50 -6.13
N VAL A 102 -3.67 -5.33 -5.61
CA VAL A 102 -4.88 -5.22 -4.78
C VAL A 102 -6.05 -4.79 -5.66
N ILE A 103 -7.10 -5.62 -5.69
CA ILE A 103 -8.30 -5.43 -6.51
C ILE A 103 -9.49 -5.25 -5.59
N ALA A 104 -10.22 -4.14 -5.73
CA ALA A 104 -11.48 -3.95 -5.00
C ALA A 104 -12.63 -4.71 -5.68
N ALA A 105 -13.28 -5.60 -4.94
CA ALA A 105 -14.41 -6.38 -5.43
C ALA A 105 -15.53 -5.45 -5.91
N ASN A 106 -16.19 -5.83 -6.99
CA ASN A 106 -17.31 -5.09 -7.61
C ASN A 106 -17.02 -3.65 -8.06
N GLN A 107 -15.74 -3.19 -7.99
CA GLN A 107 -15.35 -1.84 -8.41
C GLN A 107 -14.51 -1.81 -9.69
N VAL A 108 -13.94 -2.96 -10.06
CA VAL A 108 -13.02 -3.07 -11.20
C VAL A 108 -13.49 -4.18 -12.12
N SER A 109 -13.64 -3.88 -13.42
CA SER A 109 -13.97 -4.92 -14.40
C SER A 109 -12.79 -5.87 -14.62
N TYR A 110 -13.08 -7.12 -14.97
CA TYR A 110 -12.06 -8.11 -15.30
C TYR A 110 -11.11 -7.64 -16.39
N LYS A 111 -11.63 -7.05 -17.47
CA LYS A 111 -10.83 -6.53 -18.57
C LYS A 111 -9.87 -5.41 -18.13
N PHE A 112 -10.33 -4.54 -17.22
CA PHE A 112 -9.47 -3.49 -16.67
C PHE A 112 -8.36 -4.10 -15.79
N ALA A 113 -8.68 -5.08 -14.95
CA ALA A 113 -7.70 -5.78 -14.12
C ALA A 113 -6.65 -6.50 -14.98
N GLN A 114 -7.05 -7.13 -16.09
CA GLN A 114 -6.12 -7.73 -17.05
C GLN A 114 -5.17 -6.69 -17.66
N ASN A 115 -5.69 -5.56 -18.11
CA ASN A 115 -4.86 -4.49 -18.68
C ASN A 115 -3.83 -3.96 -17.68
N VAL A 116 -4.21 -3.79 -16.41
CA VAL A 116 -3.31 -3.39 -15.33
C VAL A 116 -2.25 -4.45 -15.08
N MET A 117 -2.63 -5.73 -15.08
CA MET A 117 -1.70 -6.86 -14.95
C MET A 117 -0.68 -6.88 -16.09
N ASP A 118 -1.11 -6.64 -17.32
CA ASP A 118 -0.22 -6.62 -18.48
C ASP A 118 0.74 -5.42 -18.44
N GLN A 119 0.30 -4.27 -17.94
CA GLN A 119 1.20 -3.14 -17.69
C GLN A 119 2.26 -3.48 -16.63
N LEU A 120 1.86 -4.13 -15.55
CA LEU A 120 2.77 -4.55 -14.50
C LEU A 120 3.79 -5.58 -15.00
N ARG A 121 3.38 -6.53 -15.82
CA ARG A 121 4.28 -7.52 -16.47
C ARG A 121 5.37 -6.87 -17.33
N LYS A 122 5.08 -5.75 -17.98
CA LYS A 122 6.06 -5.01 -18.78
C LYS A 122 7.21 -4.44 -17.95
N THR A 123 7.03 -4.22 -16.65
CA THR A 123 8.09 -3.76 -15.75
C THR A 123 9.08 -4.87 -15.37
N LYS A 124 8.78 -6.12 -15.73
CA LYS A 124 9.54 -7.34 -15.37
C LYS A 124 9.61 -7.62 -13.87
N VAL A 125 8.87 -6.89 -13.03
CA VAL A 125 8.77 -7.18 -11.60
C VAL A 125 8.13 -8.56 -11.38
N LYS A 126 8.57 -9.29 -10.38
CA LYS A 126 7.93 -10.54 -9.97
C LYS A 126 6.55 -10.24 -9.40
N ILE A 127 5.49 -10.74 -10.04
CA ILE A 127 4.15 -10.64 -9.48
C ILE A 127 3.99 -11.77 -8.45
N ILE A 128 3.89 -11.40 -7.17
CA ILE A 128 3.77 -12.32 -6.04
C ILE A 128 2.37 -12.91 -6.02
N GLY A 129 1.35 -12.09 -6.29
CA GLY A 129 -0.04 -12.50 -6.31
C GLY A 129 -1.00 -11.33 -6.38
N SER A 130 -2.28 -11.63 -6.15
CA SER A 130 -3.34 -10.64 -6.05
C SER A 130 -4.15 -10.81 -4.78
N VAL A 131 -4.66 -9.69 -4.24
CA VAL A 131 -5.56 -9.63 -3.10
C VAL A 131 -6.88 -9.07 -3.56
N LEU A 132 -7.96 -9.80 -3.36
CA LEU A 132 -9.32 -9.29 -3.56
C LEU A 132 -9.78 -8.62 -2.26
N ASN A 133 -9.90 -7.29 -2.31
CA ASN A 133 -10.29 -6.46 -1.17
C ASN A 133 -11.76 -6.04 -1.27
N LYS A 134 -12.36 -5.58 -0.17
CA LYS A 134 -13.76 -5.13 -0.07
C LYS A 134 -14.78 -6.20 -0.49
N VAL A 135 -14.47 -7.45 -0.24
CA VAL A 135 -15.39 -8.55 -0.50
C VAL A 135 -16.55 -8.48 0.50
N ASP A 136 -17.79 -8.49 0.01
CA ASP A 136 -18.96 -8.64 0.87
C ASP A 136 -19.09 -10.10 1.29
N LEU A 137 -18.84 -10.35 2.56
CA LEU A 137 -18.95 -11.68 3.20
C LEU A 137 -20.30 -11.90 3.85
N SER A 138 -21.29 -10.99 3.70
CA SER A 138 -22.63 -11.21 4.20
C SER A 138 -23.25 -12.49 3.62
N GLU A 139 -24.14 -13.15 4.36
CA GLU A 139 -24.77 -14.42 3.94
C GLU A 139 -25.50 -14.30 2.58
N ASN A 140 -25.90 -13.12 2.19
CA ASN A 140 -26.54 -12.81 0.91
C ASN A 140 -25.55 -12.52 -0.23
N GLY A 141 -24.26 -12.30 0.08
CA GLY A 141 -23.20 -12.06 -0.91
C GLY A 141 -22.84 -13.32 -1.67
N TYR A 142 -22.50 -13.20 -2.96
CA TYR A 142 -22.03 -14.32 -3.80
C TYR A 142 -20.89 -15.09 -3.13
N TYR A 143 -19.99 -14.41 -2.41
CA TYR A 143 -18.87 -15.01 -1.68
C TYR A 143 -19.30 -15.57 -0.32
N GLY A 144 -20.31 -15.03 0.36
CA GLY A 144 -20.83 -15.57 1.61
C GLY A 144 -21.34 -16.99 1.48
N LYS A 145 -22.02 -17.31 0.36
CA LYS A 145 -22.50 -18.67 0.05
C LYS A 145 -21.37 -19.65 -0.24
N TYR A 146 -20.27 -19.22 -0.83
CA TYR A 146 -19.14 -20.08 -1.21
C TYR A 146 -18.10 -20.23 -0.10
N TYR A 147 -17.77 -19.16 0.60
CA TYR A 147 -16.71 -19.09 1.62
C TYR A 147 -17.22 -19.25 3.05
N GLY A 148 -18.49 -18.90 3.34
CA GLY A 148 -19.06 -19.07 4.68
C GLY A 148 -19.00 -20.51 5.18
N LYS A 149 -19.11 -21.48 4.27
CA LYS A 149 -19.03 -22.92 4.59
C LYS A 149 -17.60 -23.40 4.85
N TYR A 150 -16.57 -22.76 4.25
CA TYR A 150 -15.15 -23.15 4.39
C TYR A 150 -14.39 -22.32 5.42
N TYR A 151 -14.66 -21.03 5.51
CA TYR A 151 -13.91 -20.09 6.38
C TYR A 151 -14.61 -19.77 7.70
N GLY A 152 -15.94 -19.91 7.80
CA GLY A 152 -16.68 -19.72 9.06
C GLY A 152 -16.19 -20.65 10.17
N LYS A 153 -15.67 -21.82 9.81
CA LYS A 153 -15.13 -22.80 10.77
C LYS A 153 -13.70 -22.46 11.24
N TYR A 154 -12.94 -21.70 10.47
CA TYR A 154 -11.54 -21.35 10.80
C TYR A 154 -11.37 -19.93 11.36
N TYR A 155 -12.17 -18.96 10.90
CA TYR A 155 -12.06 -17.56 11.32
C TYR A 155 -13.07 -17.14 12.38
N GLY A 156 -14.21 -17.80 12.51
CA GLY A 156 -15.18 -17.56 13.58
C GLY A 156 -14.61 -17.80 14.99
N SER A 157 -13.61 -18.70 15.11
CA SER A 157 -12.88 -18.95 16.35
C SER A 157 -11.83 -17.86 16.68
N TYR A 158 -11.33 -17.12 15.69
CA TYR A 158 -10.28 -16.09 15.89
C TYR A 158 -10.84 -14.70 16.12
N TYR A 159 -11.99 -14.35 15.53
CA TYR A 159 -12.61 -13.02 15.65
C TYR A 159 -13.81 -12.98 16.62
N GLY A 160 -14.34 -14.13 17.03
CA GLY A 160 -15.46 -14.20 17.99
C GLY A 160 -15.12 -13.74 19.41
N ASN A 161 -13.84 -13.65 19.77
CA ASN A 161 -13.41 -13.25 21.11
C ASN A 161 -13.12 -11.73 21.25
N TYR A 162 -13.28 -10.92 20.21
CA TYR A 162 -13.01 -9.48 20.27
C TYR A 162 -14.25 -8.60 20.46
N HIS A 163 -15.45 -9.18 20.51
CA HIS A 163 -16.71 -8.42 20.65
C HIS A 163 -17.50 -8.71 21.93
N SER A 164 -16.90 -9.31 22.95
CA SER A 164 -17.61 -9.65 24.21
C SER A 164 -17.36 -8.68 25.40
N ASP A 165 -16.65 -7.57 25.22
CA ASP A 165 -16.31 -6.66 26.33
C ASP A 165 -16.80 -5.21 26.15
N GLU A 166 -17.92 -4.97 25.48
CA GLU A 166 -18.61 -3.68 25.58
C GLU A 166 -20.12 -3.90 25.88
N SER A 167 -20.44 -4.08 27.16
CA SER A 167 -21.76 -3.83 27.69
C SER A 167 -21.72 -2.48 28.41
N PRO A 168 -22.60 -1.51 28.08
CA PRO A 168 -22.69 -0.26 28.82
C PRO A 168 -23.58 -0.46 30.07
N ASP A 169 -23.09 -0.07 31.20
CA ASP A 169 -23.85 0.44 32.32
C ASP A 169 -23.78 1.97 32.37
#